data_91fc072f9166f20e65e0e37c850f95b3
#
_entry.id   91fc072f9166f20e65e0e37c850f95b3
#
_cell.length_a   1.000
_cell.length_b   1.000
_cell.length_c   1.000
_cell.angle_alpha   90.00
_cell.angle_beta   90.00
_cell.angle_gamma   90.00
#
_symmetry.space_group_name_H-M   'P 1'
#
loop_
_entity.id
_entity.type
_entity.pdbx_description
1 polymer ?
#
loop_
_entity_poly.entity_id
_entity_poly.type
_entity_poly.pdbx_seq_one_letter_code
_entity_poly.pdbx_strand_id
1 'polypeptide(L)'
;MHAGLAVVFVMTLTSCFLVLVMIIIWKTHILLVISYILIIGTVELLFLSSVLNKFDQGGYLPLAFAAVLMSVMYVWNNVFRRKYYYELEHKISPEKLKEIAANTSFYRIPGLAMFYSELVQGIPPIFKHYAANVPALHSVLILVSIKSLPVNKVPVKERFLFCRVEPKYLNVFQCVVRYGYIDVHNEQEPFEKVLIERLKEFISGDFRLSQRLLNDDEKEGEVMDVSQVEEDKGQEVVKREIEAVDKAWHAGIVHLIGETEVVAGEGASIGKRIMIDYAYKLLKRNIRDSEEVFDIPHERMLKVGMTYEL
;
A
#
# COMPACT_ATOMS: atom_id res chain seq x y z
N MET A 1 27.87 -27.37 -17.00
CA MET A 1 29.01 -26.55 -16.61
C MET A 1 28.63 -25.15 -16.13
N HIS A 2 27.65 -24.50 -16.74
CA HIS A 2 27.26 -23.11 -16.42
C HIS A 2 26.68 -22.89 -15.00
N ALA A 3 26.06 -23.92 -14.41
CA ALA A 3 25.51 -23.83 -13.06
C ALA A 3 26.58 -23.69 -11.96
N GLY A 4 27.81 -24.23 -12.20
CA GLY A 4 28.87 -24.23 -11.18
C GLY A 4 29.35 -22.84 -10.79
N LEU A 5 29.47 -21.91 -11.74
CA LEU A 5 29.87 -20.52 -11.46
C LEU A 5 28.89 -19.81 -10.53
N ALA A 6 27.57 -19.88 -10.86
CA ALA A 6 26.54 -19.26 -10.06
C ALA A 6 26.51 -19.85 -8.64
N VAL A 7 26.64 -21.17 -8.50
CA VAL A 7 26.65 -21.85 -7.20
C VAL A 7 27.83 -21.37 -6.35
N VAL A 8 29.06 -21.33 -6.90
CA VAL A 8 30.23 -20.88 -6.15
C VAL A 8 30.12 -19.42 -5.71
N PHE A 9 29.61 -18.53 -6.57
CA PHE A 9 29.36 -17.15 -6.19
C PHE A 9 28.34 -17.02 -5.05
N VAL A 10 27.25 -17.78 -5.12
CA VAL A 10 26.24 -17.81 -4.04
C VAL A 10 26.82 -18.34 -2.75
N MET A 11 27.64 -19.41 -2.80
CA MET A 11 28.31 -19.98 -1.60
C MET A 11 29.21 -18.92 -0.96
N THR A 12 30.08 -18.27 -1.74
CA THR A 12 31.00 -17.26 -1.23
C THR A 12 30.23 -16.06 -0.63
N LEU A 13 29.16 -15.61 -1.27
CA LEU A 13 28.32 -14.55 -0.74
C LEU A 13 27.64 -14.96 0.59
N THR A 14 27.14 -16.20 0.65
CA THR A 14 26.50 -16.74 1.86
C THR A 14 27.50 -16.85 3.02
N SER A 15 28.73 -17.28 2.75
CA SER A 15 29.81 -17.31 3.76
C SER A 15 30.16 -15.91 4.26
N CYS A 16 30.20 -14.90 3.38
CA CYS A 16 30.39 -13.51 3.81
C CYS A 16 29.26 -13.05 4.75
N PHE A 17 28.01 -13.35 4.41
CA PHE A 17 26.89 -13.03 5.29
C PHE A 17 26.94 -13.79 6.62
N LEU A 18 27.38 -15.06 6.61
CA LEU A 18 27.53 -15.83 7.83
C LEU A 18 28.58 -15.21 8.75
N VAL A 19 29.71 -14.74 8.21
CA VAL A 19 30.73 -14.00 8.98
C VAL A 19 30.12 -12.75 9.61
N LEU A 20 29.31 -11.96 8.88
CA LEU A 20 28.61 -10.80 9.43
C LEU A 20 27.66 -11.20 10.56
N VAL A 21 26.90 -12.27 10.41
CA VAL A 21 26.00 -12.79 11.44
C VAL A 21 26.78 -13.23 12.69
N MET A 22 27.90 -13.92 12.52
CA MET A 22 28.76 -14.32 13.62
C MET A 22 29.32 -13.15 14.43
N ILE A 23 29.64 -12.04 13.75
CA ILE A 23 30.18 -10.84 14.40
C ILE A 23 29.04 -10.00 15.05
N ILE A 24 27.97 -9.71 14.31
CA ILE A 24 26.95 -8.73 14.71
C ILE A 24 25.90 -9.36 15.62
N ILE A 25 25.39 -10.55 15.27
CA ILE A 25 24.26 -11.17 15.96
C ILE A 25 24.74 -12.10 17.05
N TRP A 26 25.62 -13.04 16.71
CA TRP A 26 26.08 -14.07 17.68
C TRP A 26 27.18 -13.54 18.59
N LYS A 27 27.86 -12.45 18.23
CA LYS A 27 28.99 -11.85 19.01
C LYS A 27 30.02 -12.93 19.40
N THR A 28 30.31 -13.83 18.47
CA THR A 28 31.27 -14.94 18.71
C THR A 28 32.69 -14.42 18.89
N HIS A 29 33.54 -15.20 19.58
CA HIS A 29 34.94 -14.86 19.76
C HIS A 29 35.64 -14.68 18.42
N ILE A 30 36.38 -13.58 18.27
CA ILE A 30 37.10 -13.23 17.03
C ILE A 30 37.98 -14.35 16.49
N LEU A 31 38.56 -15.15 17.35
CA LEU A 31 39.40 -16.32 16.98
C LEU A 31 38.59 -17.37 16.20
N LEU A 32 37.31 -17.61 16.56
CA LEU A 32 36.47 -18.56 15.85
C LEU A 32 36.08 -18.01 14.47
N VAL A 33 35.84 -16.71 14.37
CA VAL A 33 35.56 -16.03 13.08
C VAL A 33 36.76 -16.14 12.14
N ILE A 34 37.98 -15.87 12.65
CA ILE A 34 39.23 -16.00 11.89
C ILE A 34 39.44 -17.44 11.45
N SER A 35 39.25 -18.40 12.36
CA SER A 35 39.35 -19.84 12.04
C SER A 35 38.36 -20.24 10.93
N TYR A 36 37.12 -19.79 10.98
CA TYR A 36 36.14 -20.02 9.94
C TYR A 36 36.59 -19.47 8.59
N ILE A 37 37.02 -18.19 8.56
CA ILE A 37 37.50 -17.53 7.33
C ILE A 37 38.71 -18.28 6.75
N LEU A 38 39.66 -18.72 7.59
CA LEU A 38 40.85 -19.44 7.12
C LEU A 38 40.48 -20.80 6.55
N ILE A 39 39.61 -21.58 7.21
CA ILE A 39 39.32 -22.94 6.78
C ILE A 39 38.33 -22.94 5.60
N ILE A 40 37.16 -22.32 5.78
CA ILE A 40 36.10 -22.35 4.77
C ILE A 40 36.43 -21.40 3.63
N GLY A 41 36.86 -20.16 3.94
CA GLY A 41 37.16 -19.14 2.94
C GLY A 41 38.32 -19.58 2.00
N THR A 42 39.34 -20.26 2.47
CA THR A 42 40.40 -20.78 1.58
C THR A 42 39.88 -21.86 0.63
N VAL A 43 39.03 -22.76 1.10
CA VAL A 43 38.40 -23.77 0.24
C VAL A 43 37.52 -23.12 -0.82
N GLU A 44 36.70 -22.16 -0.42
CA GLU A 44 35.82 -21.42 -1.35
C GLU A 44 36.61 -20.60 -2.39
N LEU A 45 37.71 -19.96 -1.97
CA LEU A 45 38.58 -19.22 -2.90
C LEU A 45 39.27 -20.15 -3.91
N LEU A 46 39.67 -21.35 -3.52
CA LEU A 46 40.20 -22.35 -4.44
C LEU A 46 39.17 -22.78 -5.48
N PHE A 47 37.91 -23.04 -5.04
CA PHE A 47 36.82 -23.35 -5.97
C PHE A 47 36.52 -22.16 -6.89
N LEU A 48 36.43 -20.94 -6.35
CA LEU A 48 36.20 -19.72 -7.12
C LEU A 48 37.29 -19.51 -8.18
N SER A 49 38.56 -19.66 -7.81
CA SER A 49 39.69 -19.57 -8.74
C SER A 49 39.61 -20.62 -9.86
N SER A 50 39.28 -21.86 -9.52
CA SER A 50 39.10 -22.94 -10.51
C SER A 50 37.98 -22.66 -11.48
N VAL A 51 36.88 -22.09 -11.01
CA VAL A 51 35.71 -21.74 -11.85
C VAL A 51 35.98 -20.52 -12.69
N LEU A 52 36.67 -19.51 -12.18
CA LEU A 52 37.08 -18.31 -12.92
C LEU A 52 37.99 -18.64 -14.11
N ASN A 53 38.88 -19.61 -13.99
CA ASN A 53 39.73 -20.09 -15.09
C ASN A 53 38.90 -20.67 -16.28
N LYS A 54 37.64 -21.07 -16.03
CA LYS A 54 36.71 -21.55 -17.06
C LYS A 54 35.73 -20.48 -17.57
N PHE A 55 35.92 -19.23 -17.16
CA PHE A 55 35.05 -18.12 -17.51
C PHE A 55 34.92 -17.93 -19.01
N ASP A 56 36.05 -17.97 -19.74
CA ASP A 56 36.10 -17.82 -21.20
C ASP A 56 35.38 -18.95 -21.96
N GLN A 57 35.15 -20.09 -21.31
CA GLN A 57 34.46 -21.25 -21.90
C GLN A 57 32.92 -21.20 -21.71
N GLY A 58 32.35 -20.00 -21.49
CA GLY A 58 30.91 -19.79 -21.38
C GLY A 58 30.40 -19.53 -19.95
N GLY A 59 31.29 -19.41 -18.94
CA GLY A 59 30.91 -19.07 -17.57
C GLY A 59 30.31 -17.67 -17.41
N TYR A 60 30.43 -16.78 -18.41
CA TYR A 60 29.85 -15.44 -18.41
C TYR A 60 28.33 -15.42 -18.60
N LEU A 61 27.72 -16.48 -19.17
CA LEU A 61 26.28 -16.51 -19.45
C LEU A 61 25.39 -16.31 -18.21
N PRO A 62 25.61 -17.00 -17.07
CA PRO A 62 24.85 -16.76 -15.86
C PRO A 62 24.98 -15.33 -15.33
N LEU A 63 26.16 -14.71 -15.46
CA LEU A 63 26.39 -13.32 -15.03
C LEU A 63 25.65 -12.34 -15.95
N ALA A 64 25.66 -12.56 -17.25
CA ALA A 64 24.92 -11.74 -18.22
C ALA A 64 23.40 -11.81 -17.89
N PHE A 65 22.89 -13.03 -17.65
CA PHE A 65 21.49 -13.21 -17.25
C PHE A 65 21.16 -12.53 -15.92
N ALA A 66 22.02 -12.67 -14.92
CA ALA A 66 21.86 -11.97 -13.64
C ALA A 66 21.86 -10.45 -13.81
N ALA A 67 22.74 -9.90 -14.66
CA ALA A 67 22.78 -8.47 -14.95
C ALA A 67 21.47 -7.98 -15.60
N VAL A 68 20.89 -8.76 -16.52
CA VAL A 68 19.59 -8.45 -17.11
C VAL A 68 18.48 -8.45 -16.04
N LEU A 69 18.40 -9.48 -15.20
CA LEU A 69 17.41 -9.53 -14.11
C LEU A 69 17.59 -8.37 -13.12
N MET A 70 18.83 -8.07 -12.76
CA MET A 70 19.13 -6.94 -11.87
C MET A 70 18.70 -5.60 -12.49
N SER A 71 18.89 -5.42 -13.79
CA SER A 71 18.44 -4.24 -14.52
C SER A 71 16.91 -4.13 -14.51
N VAL A 72 16.19 -5.23 -14.71
CA VAL A 72 14.73 -5.29 -14.62
C VAL A 72 14.24 -4.88 -13.22
N MET A 73 14.84 -5.46 -12.18
CA MET A 73 14.50 -5.13 -10.79
C MET A 73 14.82 -3.66 -10.46
N TYR A 74 15.94 -3.15 -10.95
CA TYR A 74 16.33 -1.75 -10.76
C TYR A 74 15.34 -0.78 -11.41
N VAL A 75 14.98 -1.03 -12.68
CA VAL A 75 13.99 -0.22 -13.40
C VAL A 75 12.66 -0.18 -12.66
N TRP A 76 12.16 -1.37 -12.27
CA TRP A 76 10.90 -1.50 -11.54
C TRP A 76 10.92 -0.72 -10.23
N ASN A 77 11.91 -0.98 -9.38
CA ASN A 77 12.01 -0.34 -8.08
C ASN A 77 12.20 1.19 -8.19
N ASN A 78 13.00 1.65 -9.17
CA ASN A 78 13.25 3.09 -9.35
C ASN A 78 11.97 3.84 -9.76
N VAL A 79 11.22 3.31 -10.74
CA VAL A 79 9.98 3.95 -11.20
C VAL A 79 8.89 3.88 -10.14
N PHE A 80 8.74 2.72 -9.48
CA PHE A 80 7.78 2.54 -8.39
C PHE A 80 8.03 3.53 -7.24
N ARG A 81 9.29 3.70 -6.82
CA ARG A 81 9.66 4.68 -5.78
C ARG A 81 9.35 6.11 -6.22
N ARG A 82 9.67 6.49 -7.45
CA ARG A 82 9.37 7.84 -7.97
C ARG A 82 7.86 8.10 -8.01
N LYS A 83 7.07 7.13 -8.48
CA LYS A 83 5.60 7.18 -8.45
C LYS A 83 5.09 7.41 -7.02
N TYR A 84 5.58 6.63 -6.06
CA TYR A 84 5.18 6.73 -4.66
C TYR A 84 5.51 8.11 -4.05
N TYR A 85 6.72 8.63 -4.29
CA TYR A 85 7.09 9.96 -3.82
C TYR A 85 6.28 11.07 -4.49
N TYR A 86 5.99 10.95 -5.77
CA TYR A 86 5.10 11.87 -6.47
C TYR A 86 3.70 11.91 -5.84
N GLU A 87 3.11 10.76 -5.57
CA GLU A 87 1.80 10.67 -4.92
C GLU A 87 1.82 11.24 -3.50
N LEU A 88 2.90 11.02 -2.76
CA LEU A 88 3.05 11.53 -1.40
C LEU A 88 3.19 13.06 -1.37
N GLU A 89 3.92 13.63 -2.32
CA GLU A 89 4.12 15.08 -2.44
C GLU A 89 2.86 15.81 -2.92
N HIS A 90 2.10 15.18 -3.83
CA HIS A 90 0.89 15.75 -4.43
C HIS A 90 -0.40 15.29 -3.77
N LYS A 91 -0.34 14.71 -2.58
CA LYS A 91 -1.54 14.35 -1.81
C LYS A 91 -2.45 15.55 -1.57
N ILE A 92 -3.74 15.30 -1.57
CA ILE A 92 -4.74 16.35 -1.34
C ILE A 92 -4.79 16.68 0.16
N SER A 93 -4.69 17.96 0.49
CA SER A 93 -4.87 18.42 1.86
C SER A 93 -6.36 18.42 2.26
N PRO A 94 -6.68 18.30 3.57
CA PRO A 94 -8.05 18.37 4.05
C PRO A 94 -8.78 19.68 3.66
N GLU A 95 -8.04 20.81 3.57
CA GLU A 95 -8.58 22.10 3.15
C GLU A 95 -9.06 22.07 1.70
N LYS A 96 -8.27 21.45 0.79
CA LYS A 96 -8.68 21.28 -0.61
C LYS A 96 -9.87 20.34 -0.74
N LEU A 97 -10.00 19.34 0.11
CA LEU A 97 -11.18 18.48 0.14
C LEU A 97 -12.42 19.27 0.54
N LYS A 98 -12.30 20.17 1.55
CA LYS A 98 -13.38 21.10 1.94
C LYS A 98 -13.80 22.00 0.79
N GLU A 99 -12.83 22.55 0.06
CA GLU A 99 -13.08 23.40 -1.10
C GLU A 99 -13.83 22.65 -2.22
N ILE A 100 -13.37 21.43 -2.55
CA ILE A 100 -14.04 20.55 -3.52
C ILE A 100 -15.49 20.27 -3.08
N ALA A 101 -15.70 19.96 -1.80
CA ALA A 101 -17.02 19.63 -1.28
C ALA A 101 -17.94 20.83 -1.10
N ALA A 102 -17.40 22.03 -0.89
CA ALA A 102 -18.15 23.27 -0.77
C ALA A 102 -18.60 23.83 -2.14
N ASN A 103 -18.03 23.31 -3.22
CA ASN A 103 -18.42 23.72 -4.56
C ASN A 103 -19.85 23.25 -4.84
N THR A 104 -20.77 24.22 -4.98
CA THR A 104 -22.22 24.00 -5.20
C THR A 104 -22.54 23.20 -6.46
N SER A 105 -21.57 23.00 -7.35
CA SER A 105 -21.71 22.20 -8.56
C SER A 105 -21.68 20.69 -8.33
N PHE A 106 -21.35 20.23 -7.11
CA PHE A 106 -21.27 18.79 -6.82
C PHE A 106 -22.61 18.21 -6.40
N TYR A 107 -23.06 17.22 -7.15
CA TYR A 107 -24.23 16.42 -6.78
C TYR A 107 -23.83 15.28 -5.84
N ARG A 108 -24.62 15.09 -4.77
CA ARG A 108 -24.51 13.91 -3.90
C ARG A 108 -25.37 12.79 -4.46
N ILE A 109 -24.71 11.73 -4.93
CA ILE A 109 -25.39 10.54 -5.45
C ILE A 109 -25.65 9.60 -4.27
N PRO A 110 -26.87 9.07 -4.10
CA PRO A 110 -27.13 8.04 -3.13
C PRO A 110 -26.30 6.80 -3.49
N GLY A 111 -25.67 6.20 -2.47
CA GLY A 111 -24.81 5.04 -2.64
C GLY A 111 -23.44 5.22 -2.00
N LEU A 112 -22.65 4.14 -2.06
CA LEU A 112 -21.32 4.04 -1.49
C LEU A 112 -20.30 3.86 -2.60
N ALA A 113 -19.24 4.67 -2.58
CA ALA A 113 -18.11 4.48 -3.48
C ALA A 113 -16.87 4.00 -2.71
N MET A 114 -16.29 2.89 -3.19
CA MET A 114 -14.99 2.40 -2.74
C MET A 114 -13.94 2.83 -3.74
N PHE A 115 -13.05 3.74 -3.35
CA PHE A 115 -11.99 4.25 -4.20
C PHE A 115 -10.68 3.54 -3.87
N TYR A 116 -10.20 2.70 -4.78
CA TYR A 116 -8.97 1.93 -4.60
C TYR A 116 -7.76 2.74 -5.03
N SER A 117 -6.74 2.78 -4.17
CA SER A 117 -5.50 3.53 -4.37
C SER A 117 -4.32 2.83 -3.73
N GLU A 118 -3.13 3.02 -4.27
CA GLU A 118 -1.88 2.50 -3.68
C GLU A 118 -1.39 3.37 -2.51
N LEU A 119 -1.84 4.63 -2.42
CA LEU A 119 -1.42 5.55 -1.36
C LEU A 119 -2.06 5.17 -0.02
N VAL A 120 -1.23 4.87 0.97
CA VAL A 120 -1.67 4.44 2.31
C VAL A 120 -2.02 5.63 3.22
N GLN A 121 -1.43 6.80 2.99
CA GLN A 121 -1.62 7.98 3.85
C GLN A 121 -2.08 9.19 3.05
N GLY A 122 -3.28 9.67 3.35
CA GLY A 122 -3.86 10.85 2.72
C GLY A 122 -4.70 10.51 1.49
N ILE A 123 -5.23 11.54 0.84
CA ILE A 123 -6.09 11.41 -0.32
C ILE A 123 -5.22 11.45 -1.58
N PRO A 124 -5.30 10.43 -2.45
CA PRO A 124 -4.45 10.35 -3.63
C PRO A 124 -4.76 11.46 -4.64
N PRO A 125 -3.77 11.96 -5.40
CA PRO A 125 -3.97 13.02 -6.39
C PRO A 125 -4.97 12.66 -7.49
N ILE A 126 -5.08 11.38 -7.82
CA ILE A 126 -6.06 10.89 -8.79
C ILE A 126 -7.52 11.17 -8.36
N PHE A 127 -7.81 11.25 -7.07
CA PHE A 127 -9.13 11.66 -6.58
C PHE A 127 -9.46 13.11 -6.95
N LYS A 128 -8.45 14.01 -6.94
CA LYS A 128 -8.64 15.40 -7.42
C LYS A 128 -9.01 15.43 -8.91
N HIS A 129 -8.32 14.58 -9.69
CA HIS A 129 -8.60 14.46 -11.12
C HIS A 129 -10.02 13.93 -11.37
N TYR A 130 -10.44 12.90 -10.61
CA TYR A 130 -11.81 12.40 -10.65
C TYR A 130 -12.82 13.50 -10.31
N ALA A 131 -12.64 14.20 -9.18
CA ALA A 131 -13.54 15.25 -8.74
C ALA A 131 -13.62 16.44 -9.71
N ALA A 132 -12.53 16.77 -10.40
CA ALA A 132 -12.53 17.84 -11.39
C ALA A 132 -13.34 17.51 -12.66
N ASN A 133 -13.38 16.23 -13.05
CA ASN A 133 -14.01 15.78 -14.29
C ASN A 133 -15.42 15.20 -14.07
N VAL A 134 -15.70 14.67 -12.88
CA VAL A 134 -17.00 14.09 -12.51
C VAL A 134 -17.55 14.87 -11.32
N PRO A 135 -18.44 15.87 -11.56
CA PRO A 135 -18.99 16.73 -10.50
C PRO A 135 -20.05 16.00 -9.67
N ALA A 136 -19.73 14.79 -9.21
CA ALA A 136 -20.62 13.93 -8.46
C ALA A 136 -19.85 13.13 -7.43
N LEU A 137 -20.31 13.13 -6.18
CA LEU A 137 -19.75 12.36 -5.08
C LEU A 137 -20.84 11.51 -4.44
N HIS A 138 -20.53 10.26 -4.16
CA HIS A 138 -21.43 9.37 -3.44
C HIS A 138 -21.64 9.84 -2.00
N SER A 139 -22.75 9.45 -1.40
CA SER A 139 -23.12 9.82 -0.02
C SER A 139 -22.06 9.39 0.99
N VAL A 140 -21.45 8.22 0.77
CA VAL A 140 -20.33 7.70 1.56
C VAL A 140 -19.19 7.35 0.61
N LEU A 141 -17.98 7.79 0.94
CA LEU A 141 -16.77 7.50 0.19
C LEU A 141 -15.76 6.80 1.08
N ILE A 142 -15.25 5.66 0.64
CA ILE A 142 -14.21 4.90 1.33
C ILE A 142 -12.98 4.81 0.44
N LEU A 143 -11.88 5.44 0.85
CA LEU A 143 -10.58 5.33 0.20
C LEU A 143 -9.93 4.04 0.68
N VAL A 144 -9.83 3.05 -0.17
CA VAL A 144 -9.30 1.72 0.17
C VAL A 144 -7.88 1.57 -0.35
N SER A 145 -6.94 1.31 0.55
CA SER A 145 -5.55 1.01 0.22
C SER A 145 -5.22 -0.40 0.67
N ILE A 146 -4.72 -1.23 -0.23
CA ILE A 146 -4.43 -2.63 0.04
C ILE A 146 -2.94 -2.80 0.26
N LYS A 147 -2.56 -3.47 1.35
CA LYS A 147 -1.17 -3.70 1.72
C LYS A 147 -0.92 -5.18 2.07
N SER A 148 -0.09 -5.83 1.28
CA SER A 148 0.42 -7.15 1.62
C SER A 148 1.51 -7.05 2.69
N LEU A 149 1.37 -7.81 3.75
CA LEU A 149 2.37 -7.92 4.83
C LEU A 149 3.17 -9.23 4.68
N PRO A 150 4.46 -9.24 5.05
CA PRO A 150 5.30 -10.43 5.01
C PRO A 150 5.01 -11.39 6.18
N VAL A 151 3.72 -11.71 6.37
CA VAL A 151 3.22 -12.63 7.39
C VAL A 151 2.27 -13.65 6.76
N ASN A 152 2.08 -14.80 7.38
CA ASN A 152 1.23 -15.84 6.83
C ASN A 152 -0.24 -15.40 6.82
N LYS A 153 -0.73 -14.91 7.95
CA LYS A 153 -2.14 -14.52 8.13
C LYS A 153 -2.26 -13.30 9.04
N VAL A 154 -3.21 -12.41 8.71
CA VAL A 154 -3.58 -11.26 9.53
C VAL A 154 -4.95 -11.52 10.17
N PRO A 155 -5.07 -11.41 11.51
CA PRO A 155 -6.36 -11.54 12.18
C PRO A 155 -7.39 -10.55 11.62
N VAL A 156 -8.64 -10.98 11.46
CA VAL A 156 -9.70 -10.15 10.85
C VAL A 156 -9.89 -8.82 11.61
N LYS A 157 -9.66 -8.81 12.93
CA LYS A 157 -9.76 -7.60 13.75
C LYS A 157 -8.68 -6.55 13.44
N GLU A 158 -7.50 -6.99 12.98
CA GLU A 158 -6.36 -6.12 12.67
C GLU A 158 -6.21 -5.88 11.16
N ARG A 159 -7.04 -6.52 10.35
CA ARG A 159 -6.99 -6.45 8.90
C ARG A 159 -7.41 -5.08 8.39
N PHE A 160 -8.42 -4.47 8.97
CA PHE A 160 -9.00 -3.21 8.54
C PHE A 160 -8.62 -2.09 9.50
N LEU A 161 -7.84 -1.13 9.02
CA LEU A 161 -7.48 0.07 9.75
C LEU A 161 -8.22 1.26 9.15
N PHE A 162 -9.16 1.79 9.90
CA PHE A 162 -9.91 2.96 9.48
C PHE A 162 -9.32 4.24 10.05
N CYS A 163 -9.43 5.30 9.26
CA CYS A 163 -9.15 6.67 9.67
C CYS A 163 -10.25 7.56 9.06
N ARG A 164 -10.74 8.51 9.83
CA ARG A 164 -11.71 9.48 9.36
C ARG A 164 -10.99 10.63 8.64
N VAL A 165 -11.52 11.03 7.51
CA VAL A 165 -11.03 12.20 6.79
C VAL A 165 -11.90 13.41 7.14
N GLU A 166 -11.28 14.49 7.59
CA GLU A 166 -12.00 15.73 7.85
C GLU A 166 -12.40 16.43 6.53
N PRO A 167 -13.56 17.10 6.50
CA PRO A 167 -14.56 17.30 7.55
C PRO A 167 -15.55 16.14 7.72
N LYS A 168 -15.98 15.88 8.95
CA LYS A 168 -16.84 14.75 9.33
C LYS A 168 -18.16 14.65 8.51
N TYR A 169 -18.77 15.78 8.15
CA TYR A 169 -20.05 15.82 7.41
C TYR A 169 -19.95 15.25 5.97
N LEU A 170 -18.74 15.04 5.46
CA LEU A 170 -18.55 14.49 4.11
C LEU A 170 -18.70 12.97 4.05
N ASN A 171 -18.67 12.29 5.18
CA ASN A 171 -18.67 10.82 5.27
C ASN A 171 -17.58 10.18 4.40
N VAL A 172 -16.37 10.72 4.50
CA VAL A 172 -15.18 10.20 3.82
C VAL A 172 -14.31 9.45 4.81
N PHE A 173 -14.06 8.19 4.52
CA PHE A 173 -13.23 7.30 5.35
C PHE A 173 -12.04 6.80 4.55
N GLN A 174 -10.93 6.62 5.22
CA GLN A 174 -9.76 5.93 4.67
C GLN A 174 -9.66 4.57 5.35
N CYS A 175 -9.48 3.53 4.58
CA CYS A 175 -9.32 2.17 5.05
C CYS A 175 -8.04 1.56 4.49
N VAL A 176 -7.12 1.14 5.35
CA VAL A 176 -5.95 0.35 4.96
C VAL A 176 -6.25 -1.10 5.27
N VAL A 177 -6.36 -1.90 4.21
CA VAL A 177 -6.63 -3.34 4.32
C VAL A 177 -5.30 -4.10 4.24
N ARG A 178 -5.02 -4.92 5.24
CA ARG A 178 -3.79 -5.69 5.36
C ARG A 178 -4.06 -7.17 5.14
N TYR A 179 -3.29 -7.79 4.26
CA TYR A 179 -3.35 -9.22 3.97
C TYR A 179 -2.00 -9.90 4.19
N GLY A 180 -2.05 -11.11 4.72
CA GLY A 180 -0.93 -12.04 4.70
C GLY A 180 -0.96 -12.91 3.44
N TYR A 181 0.05 -13.76 3.25
CA TYR A 181 0.17 -14.60 2.05
C TYR A 181 -0.99 -15.59 1.83
N ILE A 182 -1.67 -16.02 2.90
CA ILE A 182 -2.71 -17.05 2.85
C ILE A 182 -4.12 -16.43 2.85
N ASP A 183 -4.27 -15.17 3.27
CA ASP A 183 -5.58 -14.54 3.49
C ASP A 183 -6.39 -14.31 2.21
N VAL A 184 -5.72 -14.09 1.08
CA VAL A 184 -6.34 -13.65 -0.18
C VAL A 184 -7.29 -14.69 -0.79
N HIS A 185 -7.14 -15.97 -0.44
CA HIS A 185 -7.90 -17.06 -1.07
C HIS A 185 -8.99 -17.69 -0.19
N ASN A 186 -9.23 -17.18 1.01
CA ASN A 186 -10.04 -17.89 2.01
C ASN A 186 -11.18 -17.06 2.62
N GLU A 187 -11.70 -16.07 1.89
CA GLU A 187 -12.84 -15.28 2.40
C GLU A 187 -14.17 -15.98 2.10
N GLN A 188 -14.85 -16.41 3.17
CA GLN A 188 -16.18 -17.03 3.09
C GLN A 188 -17.30 -16.00 2.88
N GLU A 189 -17.00 -14.71 3.12
CA GLU A 189 -17.95 -13.60 2.98
C GLU A 189 -17.44 -12.57 1.97
N PRO A 190 -18.36 -11.88 1.25
CA PRO A 190 -17.98 -10.80 0.34
C PRO A 190 -17.18 -9.71 1.07
N PHE A 191 -16.08 -9.28 0.45
CA PHE A 191 -15.16 -8.26 0.99
C PHE A 191 -15.91 -6.99 1.44
N GLU A 192 -16.84 -6.53 0.62
CA GLU A 192 -17.60 -5.32 0.87
C GLU A 192 -18.42 -5.40 2.16
N LYS A 193 -19.04 -6.56 2.42
CA LYS A 193 -19.85 -6.77 3.62
C LYS A 193 -19.00 -6.67 4.88
N VAL A 194 -17.88 -7.37 4.89
CA VAL A 194 -16.93 -7.34 6.03
C VAL A 194 -16.42 -5.94 6.27
N LEU A 195 -16.03 -5.22 5.20
CA LEU A 195 -15.53 -3.86 5.30
C LEU A 195 -16.57 -2.91 5.92
N ILE A 196 -17.84 -2.99 5.50
CA ILE A 196 -18.92 -2.15 6.02
C ILE A 196 -19.23 -2.47 7.49
N GLU A 197 -19.26 -3.73 7.89
CA GLU A 197 -19.43 -4.11 9.29
C GLU A 197 -18.32 -3.54 10.17
N ARG A 198 -17.07 -3.64 9.71
CA ARG A 198 -15.91 -3.05 10.42
C ARG A 198 -15.94 -1.53 10.45
N LEU A 199 -16.42 -0.88 9.39
CA LEU A 199 -16.61 0.57 9.37
C LEU A 199 -17.62 1.01 10.44
N LYS A 200 -18.74 0.31 10.60
CA LYS A 200 -19.72 0.62 11.64
C LYS A 200 -19.17 0.42 13.05
N GLU A 201 -18.38 -0.64 13.25
CA GLU A 201 -17.66 -0.85 14.52
C GLU A 201 -16.68 0.29 14.80
N PHE A 202 -15.94 0.76 13.77
CA PHE A 202 -15.03 1.89 13.89
C PHE A 202 -15.77 3.18 14.27
N ILE A 203 -16.89 3.53 13.59
CA ILE A 203 -17.68 4.73 13.87
C ILE A 203 -18.14 4.72 15.33
N SER A 204 -18.65 3.56 15.82
CA SER A 204 -19.09 3.39 17.20
C SER A 204 -17.94 3.47 18.20
N GLY A 205 -16.77 2.94 17.84
CA GLY A 205 -15.57 2.93 18.67
C GLY A 205 -14.89 4.30 18.78
N ASP A 206 -14.80 5.04 17.68
CA ASP A 206 -14.22 6.38 17.60
C ASP A 206 -14.97 7.37 18.52
N PHE A 207 -16.29 7.25 18.54
CA PHE A 207 -17.13 8.05 19.45
C PHE A 207 -16.86 7.73 20.92
N ARG A 208 -16.80 6.45 21.30
CA ARG A 208 -16.52 6.04 22.68
C ARG A 208 -15.15 6.49 23.15
N LEU A 209 -14.16 6.49 22.25
CA LEU A 209 -12.81 6.97 22.56
C LEU A 209 -12.81 8.49 22.77
N SER A 210 -13.49 9.24 21.90
CA SER A 210 -13.61 10.70 22.01
C SER A 210 -14.29 11.11 23.32
N GLN A 211 -15.34 10.40 23.73
CA GLN A 211 -15.98 10.63 25.03
C GLN A 211 -15.06 10.37 26.22
N ARG A 212 -14.27 9.28 26.19
CA ARG A 212 -13.33 8.99 27.29
C ARG A 212 -12.28 10.08 27.45
N LEU A 213 -11.76 10.60 26.33
CA LEU A 213 -10.77 11.68 26.35
C LEU A 213 -11.36 12.97 26.94
N LEU A 214 -12.59 13.32 26.59
CA LEU A 214 -13.28 14.50 27.16
C LEU A 214 -13.53 14.33 28.66
N ASN A 215 -13.98 13.15 29.10
CA ASN A 215 -14.25 12.88 30.51
C ASN A 215 -12.97 12.79 31.36
N ASP A 216 -11.83 12.46 30.80
CA ASP A 216 -10.54 12.45 31.51
C ASP A 216 -9.98 13.87 31.68
N ASP A 217 -10.26 14.78 30.74
CA ASP A 217 -9.88 16.20 30.86
C ASP A 217 -10.80 16.98 31.83
N GLU A 218 -12.06 16.55 32.04
CA GLU A 218 -13.05 17.21 32.93
C GLU A 218 -12.98 16.80 34.39
N LYS A 219 -12.16 15.84 34.76
CA LYS A 219 -12.01 15.41 36.18
C LYS A 219 -11.41 16.45 37.12
N GLU A 220 -11.09 17.65 36.66
CA GLU A 220 -10.64 18.78 37.47
C GLU A 220 -11.69 19.88 37.73
N GLY A 221 -12.97 19.71 37.32
CA GLY A 221 -14.00 20.73 37.55
C GLY A 221 -15.42 20.16 37.68
N GLU A 222 -16.02 20.31 38.83
CA GLU A 222 -17.42 19.96 39.13
C GLU A 222 -18.44 20.60 38.17
N VAL A 223 -19.06 19.82 37.25
CA VAL A 223 -20.42 20.13 36.76
C VAL A 223 -21.08 18.82 36.27
N MET A 224 -21.98 18.25 37.06
CA MET A 224 -22.62 16.95 36.88
C MET A 224 -23.85 16.92 35.94
N ASP A 225 -24.31 18.05 35.39
CA ASP A 225 -25.62 18.10 34.71
C ASP A 225 -25.53 18.38 33.18
N VAL A 226 -24.38 18.78 32.69
CA VAL A 226 -24.17 19.05 31.25
C VAL A 226 -23.74 17.81 30.47
N SER A 227 -23.07 16.85 31.13
CA SER A 227 -22.49 15.66 30.50
C SER A 227 -23.54 14.69 29.90
N GLN A 228 -24.71 14.53 30.49
CA GLN A 228 -25.73 13.61 29.96
C GLN A 228 -26.40 14.13 28.68
N VAL A 229 -26.60 15.44 28.55
CA VAL A 229 -27.21 16.05 27.34
C VAL A 229 -26.25 16.04 26.15
N GLU A 230 -24.93 16.13 26.40
CA GLU A 230 -23.90 16.01 25.38
C GLU A 230 -23.69 14.55 24.93
N GLU A 231 -23.82 13.60 25.86
CA GLU A 231 -23.75 12.17 25.58
C GLU A 231 -24.90 11.70 24.69
N ASP A 232 -26.14 12.13 24.96
CA ASP A 232 -27.30 11.81 24.15
C ASP A 232 -27.20 12.42 22.74
N LYS A 233 -26.78 13.66 22.63
CA LYS A 233 -26.54 14.31 21.32
C LYS A 233 -25.46 13.61 20.52
N GLY A 234 -24.39 13.21 21.15
CA GLY A 234 -23.30 12.48 20.51
C GLY A 234 -23.72 11.10 20.00
N GLN A 235 -24.50 10.35 20.80
CA GLN A 235 -25.05 9.04 20.39
C GLN A 235 -26.01 9.19 19.21
N GLU A 236 -26.81 10.24 19.15
CA GLU A 236 -27.69 10.53 18.03
C GLU A 236 -26.91 10.84 16.73
N VAL A 237 -25.78 11.54 16.83
CA VAL A 237 -24.89 11.79 15.68
C VAL A 237 -24.31 10.50 15.13
N VAL A 238 -23.80 9.62 15.99
CA VAL A 238 -23.28 8.30 15.59
C VAL A 238 -24.35 7.46 14.92
N LYS A 239 -25.55 7.44 15.50
CA LYS A 239 -26.69 6.68 14.95
C LYS A 239 -27.06 7.19 13.54
N ARG A 240 -27.11 8.49 13.34
CA ARG A 240 -27.36 9.11 12.02
C ARG A 240 -26.27 8.78 11.01
N GLU A 241 -25.02 8.71 11.44
CA GLU A 241 -23.89 8.36 10.58
C GLU A 241 -23.95 6.89 10.16
N ILE A 242 -24.24 5.97 11.09
CA ILE A 242 -24.44 4.56 10.79
C ILE A 242 -25.65 4.36 9.86
N GLU A 243 -26.75 5.07 10.10
CA GLU A 243 -27.92 5.05 9.21
C GLU A 243 -27.59 5.57 7.80
N ALA A 244 -26.72 6.57 7.69
CA ALA A 244 -26.26 7.08 6.40
C ALA A 244 -25.41 6.04 5.65
N VAL A 245 -24.56 5.30 6.36
CA VAL A 245 -23.78 4.18 5.80
C VAL A 245 -24.72 3.05 5.34
N ASP A 246 -25.73 2.70 6.15
CA ASP A 246 -26.70 1.67 5.79
C ASP A 246 -27.54 2.07 4.58
N LYS A 247 -28.03 3.30 4.53
CA LYS A 247 -28.75 3.82 3.36
C LYS A 247 -27.88 3.80 2.09
N ALA A 248 -26.61 4.19 2.22
CA ALA A 248 -25.67 4.17 1.11
C ALA A 248 -25.40 2.72 0.64
N TRP A 249 -25.26 1.77 1.56
CA TRP A 249 -25.10 0.35 1.24
C TRP A 249 -26.29 -0.21 0.44
N HIS A 250 -27.52 0.08 0.88
CA HIS A 250 -28.73 -0.39 0.19
C HIS A 250 -28.97 0.32 -1.15
N ALA A 251 -28.51 1.55 -1.32
CA ALA A 251 -28.59 2.27 -2.59
C ALA A 251 -27.63 1.72 -3.66
N GLY A 252 -26.60 0.98 -3.25
CA GLY A 252 -25.66 0.31 -4.13
C GLY A 252 -24.22 0.74 -3.91
N ILE A 253 -23.29 -0.11 -4.36
CA ILE A 253 -21.85 0.11 -4.27
C ILE A 253 -21.27 0.30 -5.66
N VAL A 254 -20.32 1.22 -5.76
CA VAL A 254 -19.50 1.43 -6.96
C VAL A 254 -18.03 1.33 -6.58
N HIS A 255 -17.28 0.54 -7.34
CA HIS A 255 -15.85 0.38 -7.18
C HIS A 255 -15.12 1.33 -8.16
N LEU A 256 -14.41 2.32 -7.61
CA LEU A 256 -13.62 3.27 -8.36
C LEU A 256 -12.15 2.85 -8.28
N ILE A 257 -11.58 2.39 -9.38
CA ILE A 257 -10.18 1.95 -9.40
C ILE A 257 -9.32 3.04 -10.01
N GLY A 258 -8.39 3.54 -9.22
CA GLY A 258 -7.41 4.52 -9.66
C GLY A 258 -6.29 3.88 -10.44
N GLU A 259 -6.28 4.02 -11.76
CA GLU A 259 -5.21 3.53 -12.62
C GLU A 259 -4.26 4.67 -13.00
N THR A 260 -2.99 4.56 -12.59
CA THR A 260 -1.98 5.57 -12.88
C THR A 260 -1.03 5.08 -13.95
N GLU A 261 -0.92 5.85 -15.04
CA GLU A 261 0.15 5.71 -16.02
C GLU A 261 1.32 6.63 -15.67
N VAL A 262 2.53 6.18 -15.97
CA VAL A 262 3.75 6.94 -15.75
C VAL A 262 4.41 7.20 -17.09
N VAL A 263 4.75 8.45 -17.36
CA VAL A 263 5.48 8.90 -18.54
C VAL A 263 6.70 9.73 -18.13
N ALA A 264 7.73 9.74 -18.96
CA ALA A 264 8.88 10.60 -18.73
C ALA A 264 8.52 12.05 -19.05
N GLY A 265 8.81 12.97 -18.11
CA GLY A 265 8.55 14.39 -18.25
C GLY A 265 9.31 15.04 -19.43
N GLU A 266 8.82 16.20 -19.87
CA GLU A 266 9.49 17.01 -20.89
C GLU A 266 10.88 17.42 -20.39
N GLY A 267 11.92 17.09 -21.17
CA GLY A 267 13.32 17.33 -20.77
C GLY A 267 14.02 16.17 -20.07
N ALA A 268 13.37 15.03 -19.89
CA ALA A 268 14.03 13.84 -19.36
C ALA A 268 15.15 13.34 -20.29
N SER A 269 16.26 12.88 -19.69
CA SER A 269 17.36 12.27 -20.45
C SER A 269 16.89 11.04 -21.22
N ILE A 270 17.55 10.74 -22.35
CA ILE A 270 17.23 9.61 -23.21
C ILE A 270 17.16 8.29 -22.41
N GLY A 271 18.11 8.08 -21.50
CA GLY A 271 18.12 6.89 -20.64
C GLY A 271 16.90 6.81 -19.71
N LYS A 272 16.47 7.93 -19.13
CA LYS A 272 15.26 7.99 -18.29
C LYS A 272 14.00 7.71 -19.11
N ARG A 273 13.91 8.24 -20.33
CA ARG A 273 12.79 8.00 -21.24
C ARG A 273 12.70 6.53 -21.65
N ILE A 274 13.83 5.91 -22.03
CA ILE A 274 13.85 4.47 -22.34
C ILE A 274 13.44 3.64 -21.12
N MET A 275 13.91 3.99 -19.94
CA MET A 275 13.60 3.27 -18.71
C MET A 275 12.10 3.36 -18.35
N ILE A 276 11.48 4.53 -18.46
CA ILE A 276 10.07 4.75 -18.05
C ILE A 276 9.11 4.33 -19.17
N ASP A 277 9.28 4.89 -20.37
CA ASP A 277 8.28 4.75 -21.43
C ASP A 277 8.29 3.37 -22.11
N TYR A 278 9.45 2.68 -22.10
CA TYR A 278 9.57 1.37 -22.72
C TYR A 278 9.71 0.25 -21.70
N ALA A 279 10.77 0.26 -20.90
CA ALA A 279 11.07 -0.86 -20.01
C ALA A 279 10.01 -1.03 -18.91
N TYR A 280 9.64 0.05 -18.22
CA TYR A 280 8.63 -0.02 -17.17
C TYR A 280 7.22 -0.33 -17.71
N LYS A 281 6.80 0.28 -18.84
CA LYS A 281 5.51 -0.03 -19.46
C LYS A 281 5.41 -1.49 -19.91
N LEU A 282 6.51 -2.03 -20.47
CA LEU A 282 6.57 -3.45 -20.82
C LEU A 282 6.42 -4.35 -19.60
N LEU A 283 7.12 -4.02 -18.50
CA LEU A 283 7.04 -4.77 -17.25
C LEU A 283 5.63 -4.69 -16.64
N LYS A 284 5.06 -3.48 -16.56
CA LYS A 284 3.71 -3.27 -16.00
C LYS A 284 2.66 -4.07 -16.76
N ARG A 285 2.75 -4.13 -18.08
CA ARG A 285 1.80 -4.89 -18.92
C ARG A 285 1.83 -6.41 -18.68
N ASN A 286 2.96 -6.94 -18.17
CA ASN A 286 3.13 -8.36 -17.91
C ASN A 286 2.87 -8.74 -16.43
N ILE A 287 2.54 -7.77 -15.57
CA ILE A 287 2.21 -8.03 -14.18
C ILE A 287 0.69 -8.10 -14.05
N ARG A 288 0.25 -9.08 -13.29
CA ARG A 288 -1.17 -9.28 -12.98
C ARG A 288 -1.69 -8.09 -12.18
N ASP A 289 -2.78 -7.51 -12.62
CA ASP A 289 -3.42 -6.40 -11.91
C ASP A 289 -4.01 -6.87 -10.58
N SER A 290 -3.94 -6.03 -9.57
CA SER A 290 -4.50 -6.31 -8.24
C SER A 290 -6.04 -6.47 -8.26
N GLU A 291 -6.69 -6.05 -9.33
CA GLU A 291 -8.15 -6.18 -9.54
C GLU A 291 -8.60 -7.64 -9.56
N GLU A 292 -7.81 -8.54 -10.18
CA GLU A 292 -8.11 -9.98 -10.24
C GLU A 292 -7.97 -10.67 -8.87
N VAL A 293 -7.34 -10.00 -7.90
CA VAL A 293 -7.10 -10.59 -6.57
C VAL A 293 -8.35 -10.51 -5.69
N PHE A 294 -9.27 -9.55 -5.94
CA PHE A 294 -10.42 -9.26 -5.06
C PHE A 294 -11.77 -9.64 -5.64
N ASP A 295 -11.80 -10.29 -6.82
CA ASP A 295 -13.05 -10.71 -7.49
C ASP A 295 -14.12 -9.59 -7.56
N ILE A 296 -13.66 -8.37 -7.90
CA ILE A 296 -14.54 -7.19 -7.97
C ILE A 296 -15.48 -7.35 -9.17
N PRO A 297 -16.81 -7.23 -8.97
CA PRO A 297 -17.77 -7.37 -10.06
C PRO A 297 -17.55 -6.31 -11.14
N HIS A 298 -17.21 -6.72 -12.36
CA HIS A 298 -16.93 -5.82 -13.48
C HIS A 298 -18.08 -4.85 -13.81
N GLU A 299 -19.32 -5.26 -13.55
CA GLU A 299 -20.52 -4.44 -13.79
C GLU A 299 -20.61 -3.19 -12.90
N ARG A 300 -19.92 -3.20 -11.74
CA ARG A 300 -19.93 -2.09 -10.76
C ARG A 300 -18.59 -1.39 -10.65
N MET A 301 -17.69 -1.65 -11.59
CA MET A 301 -16.33 -1.14 -11.59
C MET A 301 -16.20 0.02 -12.58
N LEU A 302 -15.64 1.13 -12.11
CA LEU A 302 -15.27 2.28 -12.92
C LEU A 302 -13.77 2.54 -12.78
N LYS A 303 -13.05 2.49 -13.88
CA LYS A 303 -11.61 2.82 -13.91
C LYS A 303 -11.42 4.32 -14.15
N VAL A 304 -10.63 4.93 -13.29
CA VAL A 304 -10.23 6.34 -13.38
C VAL A 304 -8.77 6.40 -13.75
N GLY A 305 -8.45 6.87 -14.95
CA GLY A 305 -7.08 6.98 -15.46
C GLY A 305 -6.48 8.36 -15.15
N MET A 306 -5.20 8.39 -14.74
CA MET A 306 -4.39 9.61 -14.61
C MET A 306 -2.95 9.33 -15.04
N THR A 307 -2.34 10.30 -15.76
CA THR A 307 -0.94 10.19 -16.18
C THR A 307 -0.05 11.04 -15.29
N TYR A 308 1.01 10.43 -14.75
CA TYR A 308 2.05 11.12 -13.99
C TYR A 308 3.27 11.37 -14.88
N GLU A 309 3.72 12.61 -14.93
CA GLU A 309 4.98 12.99 -15.56
C GLU A 309 6.10 12.96 -14.51
N LEU A 310 7.05 12.03 -14.67
CA LEU A 310 8.14 11.84 -13.72
C LEU A 310 9.49 12.32 -14.25
#